data_27b42b96ee1d5c856fe7aea298546fd9
#
_entry.id   27b42b96ee1d5c856fe7aea298546fd9
#
_cell.length_a   1.000
_cell.length_b   1.000
_cell.length_c   1.000
_cell.angle_alpha   90.00
_cell.angle_beta   90.00
_cell.angle_gamma   90.00
#
_symmetry.space_group_name_H-M   'P 1'
#
loop_
_entity.id
_entity.type
_entity.pdbx_description
1 polymer ?
#
loop_
_entity_poly.entity_id
_entity_poly.type
_entity_poly.pdbx_seq_one_letter_code
_entity_poly.pdbx_strand_id
1 'polypeptide(L)'
;LKFISLKTGGEMLNLGQNLAKDEVKKLLYENLKFIGIKENNSVSEVHPSLPQTIENGFNISGISSKKATEITLLFGYGNVPTIEKTVQLNADENTVEDWEIAQFWAQKKLTELELFADKNKDEIKNLGKQFGIVTMNSSLIVLENVSDYVKYEITPPSELKTEYDKQMKNVFAQRENRV
;
A
#
# COMPACT_ATOMS: atom_id res chain seq x y z
N LEU A 1 17.17 3.12 -8.27
CA LEU A 1 17.82 1.81 -8.43
C LEU A 1 16.92 0.66 -8.04
N LYS A 2 16.26 0.68 -6.85
CA LYS A 2 15.35 -0.39 -6.39
C LYS A 2 14.26 -0.74 -7.41
N PHE A 3 13.61 0.25 -8.02
CA PHE A 3 12.61 0.02 -9.05
C PHE A 3 13.17 -0.69 -10.29
N ILE A 4 14.36 -0.28 -10.74
CA ILE A 4 15.00 -0.89 -11.91
C ILE A 4 15.30 -2.36 -11.62
N SER A 5 15.87 -2.67 -10.46
CA SER A 5 16.17 -4.06 -10.08
C SER A 5 14.91 -4.91 -10.02
N LEU A 6 13.84 -4.44 -9.39
CA LEU A 6 12.57 -5.15 -9.33
C LEU A 6 11.97 -5.40 -10.72
N LYS A 7 11.95 -4.37 -11.58
CA LYS A 7 11.38 -4.47 -12.92
C LYS A 7 12.15 -5.39 -13.86
N THR A 8 13.48 -5.48 -13.69
CA THR A 8 14.34 -6.34 -14.50
C THR A 8 14.54 -7.73 -13.91
N GLY A 9 13.94 -8.02 -12.75
CA GLY A 9 14.16 -9.28 -12.03
C GLY A 9 15.52 -9.37 -11.33
N GLY A 10 16.26 -8.26 -11.26
CA GLY A 10 17.52 -8.18 -10.53
C GLY A 10 17.34 -7.96 -9.03
N GLU A 11 18.43 -7.93 -8.30
CA GLU A 11 18.46 -7.59 -6.88
C GLU A 11 19.31 -6.33 -6.65
N MET A 12 18.95 -5.57 -5.61
CA MET A 12 19.75 -4.44 -5.17
C MET A 12 20.44 -4.78 -3.86
N LEU A 13 21.76 -4.82 -3.89
CA LEU A 13 22.58 -5.05 -2.70
C LEU A 13 23.17 -3.73 -2.19
N ASN A 14 23.07 -3.51 -0.89
CA ASN A 14 23.71 -2.36 -0.24
C ASN A 14 25.10 -2.76 0.25
N LEU A 15 26.13 -2.41 -0.52
CA LEU A 15 27.52 -2.73 -0.20
C LEU A 15 28.12 -1.86 0.94
N GLY A 16 27.39 -0.88 1.43
CA GLY A 16 27.81 0.00 2.54
C GLY A 16 27.68 -0.63 3.92
N GLN A 17 27.03 -1.77 4.02
CA GLN A 17 26.93 -2.58 5.24
C GLN A 17 27.80 -3.83 5.06
N ASN A 18 28.32 -4.39 6.17
CA ASN A 18 29.11 -5.64 6.11
C ASN A 18 28.29 -6.71 5.39
N LEU A 19 28.82 -7.21 4.27
CA LEU A 19 28.19 -8.27 3.49
C LEU A 19 28.08 -9.54 4.36
N ALA A 20 26.88 -9.83 4.83
CA ALA A 20 26.59 -11.10 5.44
C ALA A 20 26.75 -12.24 4.41
N LYS A 21 27.12 -13.45 4.86
CA LYS A 21 27.28 -14.62 3.96
C LYS A 21 26.05 -14.87 3.09
N ASP A 22 24.88 -14.52 3.58
CA ASP A 22 23.61 -14.71 2.84
C ASP A 22 23.43 -13.69 1.71
N GLU A 23 23.98 -12.47 1.82
CA GLU A 23 24.00 -11.51 0.72
C GLU A 23 24.95 -11.90 -0.41
N VAL A 24 26.06 -12.54 -0.06
CA VAL A 24 26.99 -13.11 -1.06
C VAL A 24 26.31 -14.25 -1.83
N LYS A 25 25.49 -15.07 -1.19
CA LYS A 25 24.71 -16.11 -1.87
C LYS A 25 23.74 -15.53 -2.90
N LYS A 26 23.13 -14.37 -2.64
CA LYS A 26 22.24 -13.68 -3.58
C LYS A 26 22.95 -13.27 -4.89
N LEU A 27 24.26 -13.09 -4.85
CA LEU A 27 25.09 -12.83 -6.06
C LEU A 27 25.40 -14.09 -6.86
N LEU A 28 25.44 -15.25 -6.19
CA LEU A 28 25.86 -16.52 -6.79
C LEU A 28 24.68 -17.35 -7.29
N TYR A 29 23.51 -17.18 -6.70
CA TYR A 29 22.32 -17.98 -6.98
C TYR A 29 21.13 -17.09 -7.26
N GLU A 30 20.39 -17.43 -8.29
CA GLU A 30 19.13 -16.78 -8.58
C GLU A 30 18.03 -17.33 -7.68
N ASN A 31 17.32 -16.44 -6.98
CA ASN A 31 16.26 -16.84 -6.07
C ASN A 31 14.94 -17.01 -6.83
N LEU A 32 14.13 -17.96 -6.35
CA LEU A 32 12.75 -18.11 -6.82
C LEU A 32 11.95 -16.85 -6.54
N LYS A 33 11.20 -16.39 -7.53
CA LYS A 33 10.37 -15.18 -7.45
C LYS A 33 8.92 -15.50 -7.74
N PHE A 34 8.03 -14.78 -7.08
CA PHE A 34 6.68 -14.57 -7.57
C PHE A 34 6.76 -13.58 -8.72
N ILE A 35 6.25 -13.93 -9.88
CA ILE A 35 6.35 -13.10 -11.10
C ILE A 35 5.04 -12.35 -11.34
N GLY A 36 3.91 -12.94 -10.94
CA GLY A 36 2.59 -12.35 -11.14
C GLY A 36 1.50 -13.40 -11.12
N ILE A 37 0.35 -13.04 -11.61
CA ILE A 37 -0.78 -13.95 -11.84
C ILE A 37 -1.02 -14.12 -13.34
N LYS A 38 -1.52 -15.29 -13.73
CA LYS A 38 -2.03 -15.51 -15.07
C LYS A 38 -3.24 -14.60 -15.30
N GLU A 39 -3.42 -14.09 -16.51
CA GLU A 39 -4.52 -13.19 -16.85
C GLU A 39 -5.87 -13.72 -16.33
N ASN A 40 -6.57 -12.89 -15.57
CA ASN A 40 -7.82 -13.24 -14.90
C ASN A 40 -8.72 -12.00 -14.77
N ASN A 41 -9.85 -12.01 -15.45
CA ASN A 41 -10.82 -10.91 -15.47
C ASN A 41 -11.60 -10.76 -14.14
N SER A 42 -11.46 -11.71 -13.22
CA SER A 42 -12.17 -11.68 -11.93
C SER A 42 -11.35 -11.05 -10.81
N VAL A 43 -10.06 -10.76 -11.06
CA VAL A 43 -9.13 -10.23 -10.06
C VAL A 43 -8.42 -9.02 -10.62
N SER A 44 -8.29 -7.98 -9.82
CA SER A 44 -7.62 -6.73 -10.18
C SER A 44 -6.76 -6.21 -9.04
N GLU A 45 -5.93 -5.23 -9.33
CA GLU A 45 -5.05 -4.56 -8.37
C GLU A 45 -4.30 -5.54 -7.45
N VAL A 46 -3.65 -6.52 -8.07
CA VAL A 46 -2.87 -7.54 -7.35
C VAL A 46 -1.50 -7.00 -6.99
N HIS A 47 -1.17 -7.10 -5.72
CA HIS A 47 0.12 -6.67 -5.18
C HIS A 47 0.83 -7.83 -4.45
N PRO A 48 2.14 -8.01 -4.66
CA PRO A 48 3.03 -7.17 -5.45
C PRO A 48 2.71 -7.26 -6.95
N SER A 49 2.72 -6.12 -7.65
CA SER A 49 2.54 -6.04 -9.11
C SER A 49 3.85 -6.23 -9.88
N LEU A 50 4.96 -6.19 -9.17
CA LEU A 50 6.31 -6.45 -9.70
C LEU A 50 6.86 -7.76 -9.15
N PRO A 51 7.78 -8.43 -9.87
CA PRO A 51 8.41 -9.65 -9.39
C PRO A 51 9.05 -9.46 -8.01
N GLN A 52 8.77 -10.39 -7.11
CA GLN A 52 9.27 -10.36 -5.73
C GLN A 52 9.92 -11.69 -5.35
N THR A 53 11.13 -11.63 -4.81
CA THR A 53 11.84 -12.78 -4.27
C THR A 53 11.06 -13.41 -3.10
N ILE A 54 11.00 -14.75 -3.09
CA ILE A 54 10.37 -15.53 -2.03
C ILE A 54 11.48 -16.04 -1.12
N GLU A 55 11.54 -15.51 0.11
CA GLU A 55 12.53 -15.97 1.10
C GLU A 55 11.89 -16.95 2.10
N ASN A 56 11.01 -16.48 2.98
CA ASN A 56 10.38 -17.28 4.04
C ASN A 56 8.85 -17.30 3.92
N GLY A 57 8.34 -17.19 2.73
CA GLY A 57 6.93 -17.00 2.43
C GLY A 57 6.69 -15.61 1.82
N PHE A 58 5.52 -15.43 1.25
CA PHE A 58 5.11 -14.17 0.68
C PHE A 58 3.59 -14.03 0.77
N ASN A 59 3.13 -12.78 0.69
CA ASN A 59 1.72 -12.47 0.73
C ASN A 59 1.31 -11.80 -0.57
N ILE A 60 0.16 -12.20 -1.09
CA ILE A 60 -0.49 -11.57 -2.24
C ILE A 60 -1.78 -10.94 -1.75
N SER A 61 -2.07 -9.73 -2.18
CA SER A 61 -3.34 -9.06 -1.97
C SER A 61 -3.89 -8.54 -3.28
N GLY A 62 -5.19 -8.41 -3.39
CA GLY A 62 -5.85 -7.94 -4.59
C GLY A 62 -7.35 -7.80 -4.37
N ILE A 63 -8.06 -7.32 -5.39
CA ILE A 63 -9.51 -7.15 -5.38
C ILE A 63 -10.13 -8.23 -6.25
N SER A 64 -11.06 -9.01 -5.69
CA SER A 64 -11.87 -9.96 -6.45
C SER A 64 -13.25 -9.38 -6.74
N SER A 65 -13.69 -9.47 -7.99
CA SER A 65 -15.05 -9.08 -8.40
C SER A 65 -16.07 -10.21 -8.24
N LYS A 66 -15.61 -11.44 -7.89
CA LYS A 66 -16.44 -12.62 -7.71
C LYS A 66 -16.24 -13.23 -6.33
N LYS A 67 -17.29 -13.82 -5.79
CA LYS A 67 -17.24 -14.54 -4.51
C LYS A 67 -16.38 -15.81 -4.58
N ALA A 68 -16.43 -16.51 -5.70
CA ALA A 68 -15.60 -17.68 -5.98
C ALA A 68 -14.86 -17.50 -7.30
N THR A 69 -13.56 -17.70 -7.30
CA THR A 69 -12.72 -17.63 -8.49
C THR A 69 -11.46 -18.47 -8.31
N GLU A 70 -10.86 -18.84 -9.42
CA GLU A 70 -9.57 -19.51 -9.46
C GLU A 70 -8.51 -18.52 -9.91
N ILE A 71 -7.37 -18.49 -9.25
CA ILE A 71 -6.21 -17.72 -9.66
C ILE A 71 -5.01 -18.64 -9.87
N THR A 72 -4.25 -18.40 -10.93
CA THR A 72 -3.00 -19.10 -11.18
C THR A 72 -1.82 -18.16 -10.92
N LEU A 73 -1.05 -18.51 -9.92
CA LEU A 73 0.16 -17.80 -9.51
C LEU A 73 1.33 -18.28 -10.35
N LEU A 74 2.15 -17.33 -10.82
CA LEU A 74 3.32 -17.57 -11.64
C LEU A 74 4.58 -17.36 -10.83
N PHE A 75 5.42 -18.38 -10.81
CA PHE A 75 6.72 -18.33 -10.15
C PHE A 75 7.82 -18.70 -11.14
N GLY A 76 9.04 -18.24 -10.87
CA GLY A 76 10.18 -18.56 -11.71
C GLY A 76 11.44 -17.83 -11.31
N TYR A 77 12.39 -17.83 -12.21
CA TYR A 77 13.69 -17.20 -12.04
C TYR A 77 13.81 -16.01 -13.00
N GLY A 78 14.45 -14.93 -12.56
CA GLY A 78 14.40 -13.66 -13.27
C GLY A 78 12.96 -13.16 -13.46
N ASN A 79 12.54 -13.02 -14.72
CA ASN A 79 11.18 -12.67 -15.10
C ASN A 79 10.50 -13.77 -15.93
N VAL A 80 11.06 -14.99 -15.92
CA VAL A 80 10.55 -16.10 -16.73
C VAL A 80 9.73 -17.03 -15.84
N PRO A 81 8.41 -17.16 -16.06
CA PRO A 81 7.58 -18.11 -15.30
C PRO A 81 7.95 -19.55 -15.70
N THR A 82 8.29 -20.36 -14.69
CA THR A 82 8.64 -21.78 -14.85
C THR A 82 7.77 -22.69 -14.01
N ILE A 83 7.05 -22.14 -13.02
CA ILE A 83 6.18 -22.87 -12.12
C ILE A 83 4.83 -22.14 -12.06
N GLU A 84 3.75 -22.89 -12.22
CA GLU A 84 2.37 -22.41 -12.04
C GLU A 84 1.74 -23.08 -10.81
N LYS A 85 1.05 -22.30 -9.99
CA LYS A 85 0.30 -22.78 -8.83
C LYS A 85 -1.11 -22.20 -8.85
N THR A 86 -2.09 -23.07 -9.01
CA THR A 86 -3.50 -22.66 -8.97
C THR A 86 -4.04 -22.69 -7.55
N VAL A 87 -4.79 -21.66 -7.19
CA VAL A 87 -5.45 -21.47 -5.89
C VAL A 87 -6.91 -21.14 -6.13
N GLN A 88 -7.80 -21.83 -5.40
CA GLN A 88 -9.22 -21.53 -5.35
C GLN A 88 -9.48 -20.47 -4.28
N LEU A 89 -10.15 -19.40 -4.65
CA LEU A 89 -10.64 -18.37 -3.73
C LEU A 89 -12.15 -18.55 -3.58
N ASN A 90 -12.61 -18.71 -2.35
CA ASN A 90 -14.03 -18.80 -2.03
C ASN A 90 -14.35 -17.90 -0.85
N ALA A 91 -15.04 -16.80 -1.11
CA ALA A 91 -15.39 -15.83 -0.08
C ALA A 91 -16.37 -16.43 0.95
N ASP A 92 -17.27 -17.32 0.55
CA ASP A 92 -18.27 -17.89 1.46
C ASP A 92 -17.63 -18.84 2.50
N GLU A 93 -16.47 -19.42 2.19
CA GLU A 93 -15.75 -20.32 3.11
C GLU A 93 -14.67 -19.61 3.94
N ASN A 94 -14.08 -18.54 3.41
CA ASN A 94 -12.89 -17.92 3.95
C ASN A 94 -13.05 -16.41 4.21
N THR A 95 -14.28 -15.92 4.37
CA THR A 95 -14.48 -14.49 4.62
C THR A 95 -14.25 -14.18 6.10
N VAL A 96 -13.36 -13.27 6.34
CA VAL A 96 -13.20 -12.55 7.59
C VAL A 96 -13.57 -11.10 7.30
N GLU A 97 -14.57 -10.56 7.99
CA GLU A 97 -14.86 -9.13 7.93
C GLU A 97 -13.78 -8.39 8.75
N ASP A 98 -12.65 -8.18 8.12
CA ASP A 98 -11.52 -7.58 8.78
C ASP A 98 -11.01 -6.37 7.97
N TRP A 99 -11.12 -5.19 8.59
CA TRP A 99 -10.56 -3.96 8.07
C TRP A 99 -9.04 -4.06 7.87
N GLU A 100 -8.35 -4.88 8.66
CA GLU A 100 -6.91 -5.08 8.57
C GLU A 100 -6.48 -5.67 7.22
N ILE A 101 -7.32 -6.54 6.62
CA ILE A 101 -7.05 -7.09 5.28
C ILE A 101 -7.06 -5.98 4.23
N ALA A 102 -8.05 -5.09 4.30
CA ALA A 102 -8.15 -3.95 3.38
C ALA A 102 -6.99 -2.97 3.57
N GLN A 103 -6.59 -2.71 4.82
CA GLN A 103 -5.41 -1.89 5.12
C GLN A 103 -4.13 -2.55 4.61
N PHE A 104 -4.00 -3.88 4.75
CA PHE A 104 -2.84 -4.61 4.25
C PHE A 104 -2.70 -4.48 2.72
N TRP A 105 -3.80 -4.63 1.98
CA TRP A 105 -3.81 -4.39 0.54
C TRP A 105 -3.42 -2.94 0.20
N ALA A 106 -4.01 -1.96 0.88
CA ALA A 106 -3.71 -0.56 0.66
C ALA A 106 -2.24 -0.23 0.96
N GLN A 107 -1.66 -0.83 1.99
CA GLN A 107 -0.25 -0.65 2.34
C GLN A 107 0.69 -1.24 1.28
N LYS A 108 0.35 -2.40 0.69
CA LYS A 108 1.09 -2.97 -0.44
C LYS A 108 1.04 -2.05 -1.66
N LYS A 109 -0.15 -1.55 -2.01
CA LYS A 109 -0.34 -0.60 -3.10
C LYS A 109 0.45 0.69 -2.86
N LEU A 110 0.40 1.25 -1.64
CA LEU A 110 1.18 2.44 -1.27
C LEU A 110 2.67 2.24 -1.47
N THR A 111 3.21 1.11 -1.04
CA THR A 111 4.64 0.80 -1.21
C THR A 111 5.08 0.85 -2.67
N GLU A 112 4.23 0.43 -3.60
CA GLU A 112 4.51 0.50 -5.03
C GLU A 112 4.35 1.92 -5.59
N LEU A 113 3.30 2.65 -5.18
CA LEU A 113 3.08 4.04 -5.59
C LEU A 113 4.22 4.96 -5.13
N GLU A 114 4.78 4.73 -3.95
CA GLU A 114 5.89 5.49 -3.38
C GLU A 114 7.20 5.33 -4.16
N LEU A 115 7.33 4.32 -5.03
CA LEU A 115 8.47 4.22 -5.95
C LEU A 115 8.54 5.42 -6.91
N PHE A 116 7.42 6.09 -7.15
CA PHE A 116 7.28 7.30 -7.96
C PHE A 116 6.41 8.33 -7.24
N ALA A 117 6.80 8.70 -6.02
CA ALA A 117 6.01 9.49 -5.10
C ALA A 117 5.51 10.82 -5.70
N ASP A 118 6.36 11.52 -6.43
CA ASP A 118 6.00 12.81 -7.05
C ASP A 118 4.88 12.66 -8.10
N LYS A 119 4.94 11.58 -8.89
CA LYS A 119 3.94 11.30 -9.91
C LYS A 119 2.61 10.84 -9.32
N ASN A 120 2.66 10.11 -8.21
CA ASN A 120 1.51 9.45 -7.60
C ASN A 120 1.00 10.19 -6.35
N LYS A 121 1.41 11.43 -6.14
CA LYS A 121 1.17 12.20 -4.91
C LYS A 121 -0.31 12.23 -4.49
N ASP A 122 -1.20 12.46 -5.42
CA ASP A 122 -2.64 12.56 -5.12
C ASP A 122 -3.24 11.18 -4.80
N GLU A 123 -2.83 10.13 -5.50
CA GLU A 123 -3.29 8.77 -5.24
C GLU A 123 -2.78 8.28 -3.87
N ILE A 124 -1.51 8.52 -3.54
CA ILE A 124 -0.91 8.21 -2.23
C ILE A 124 -1.69 8.91 -1.11
N LYS A 125 -1.98 10.22 -1.28
CA LYS A 125 -2.74 11.00 -0.30
C LYS A 125 -4.16 10.47 -0.09
N ASN A 126 -4.86 10.16 -1.19
CA ASN A 126 -6.24 9.67 -1.13
C ASN A 126 -6.31 8.28 -0.50
N LEU A 127 -5.42 7.38 -0.89
CA LEU A 127 -5.34 6.04 -0.34
C LEU A 127 -4.97 6.06 1.16
N GLY A 128 -3.99 6.89 1.54
CA GLY A 128 -3.63 7.09 2.95
C GLY A 128 -4.80 7.58 3.80
N LYS A 129 -5.58 8.55 3.31
CA LYS A 129 -6.78 9.05 3.99
C LYS A 129 -7.88 7.99 4.08
N GLN A 130 -8.13 7.27 3.00
CA GLN A 130 -9.20 6.27 2.93
C GLN A 130 -8.97 5.13 3.92
N PHE A 131 -7.73 4.67 4.06
CA PHE A 131 -7.37 3.52 4.89
C PHE A 131 -6.70 3.88 6.21
N GLY A 132 -6.61 5.18 6.55
CA GLY A 132 -5.97 5.63 7.79
C GLY A 132 -4.48 5.30 7.88
N ILE A 133 -3.76 5.29 6.74
CA ILE A 133 -2.35 4.96 6.66
C ILE A 133 -1.52 6.23 6.58
N VAL A 134 -0.52 6.34 7.44
CA VAL A 134 0.47 7.43 7.38
C VAL A 134 1.40 7.21 6.19
N THR A 135 1.52 8.20 5.34
CA THR A 135 2.37 8.17 4.14
C THR A 135 3.49 9.20 4.24
N MET A 136 4.49 9.13 3.38
CA MET A 136 5.59 10.11 3.35
C MET A 136 5.12 11.57 3.15
N ASN A 137 3.94 11.76 2.55
CA ASN A 137 3.33 13.08 2.31
C ASN A 137 2.22 13.42 3.30
N SER A 138 1.98 12.60 4.32
CA SER A 138 1.02 12.85 5.38
C SER A 138 1.69 12.64 6.74
N SER A 139 1.40 13.51 7.68
CA SER A 139 1.80 13.34 9.08
C SER A 139 0.57 13.05 9.93
N LEU A 140 0.75 12.26 10.96
CA LEU A 140 -0.24 12.08 11.99
C LEU A 140 -0.26 13.36 12.83
N ILE A 141 -1.38 14.10 12.78
CA ILE A 141 -1.58 15.26 13.64
C ILE A 141 -2.44 14.79 14.81
N VAL A 142 -1.89 14.85 16.01
CA VAL A 142 -2.67 14.66 17.23
C VAL A 142 -3.34 15.98 17.52
N LEU A 143 -4.67 16.02 17.46
CA LEU A 143 -5.48 17.20 17.76
C LEU A 143 -6.10 17.00 19.14
N GLU A 144 -5.60 17.76 20.11
CA GLU A 144 -6.01 17.61 21.52
C GLU A 144 -7.17 18.56 21.90
N ASN A 145 -7.34 19.65 21.16
CA ASN A 145 -8.34 20.66 21.49
C ASN A 145 -9.02 21.23 20.23
N VAL A 146 -10.17 21.88 20.44
CA VAL A 146 -11.02 22.42 19.36
C VAL A 146 -10.26 23.42 18.48
N SER A 147 -9.35 24.21 19.06
CA SER A 147 -8.59 25.20 18.31
C SER A 147 -7.66 24.58 17.27
N ASP A 148 -7.17 23.36 17.50
CA ASP A 148 -6.35 22.62 16.52
C ASP A 148 -7.20 22.16 15.35
N TYR A 149 -8.40 21.67 15.60
CA TYR A 149 -9.34 21.30 14.54
C TYR A 149 -9.72 22.50 13.68
N VAL A 150 -9.95 23.66 14.31
CA VAL A 150 -10.23 24.93 13.61
C VAL A 150 -9.03 25.40 12.78
N LYS A 151 -7.84 25.34 13.35
CA LYS A 151 -6.59 25.75 12.69
C LYS A 151 -6.29 24.95 11.42
N TYR A 152 -6.53 23.66 11.45
CA TYR A 152 -6.25 22.76 10.33
C TYR A 152 -7.50 22.48 9.47
N GLU A 153 -8.64 23.09 9.80
CA GLU A 153 -9.94 22.92 9.10
C GLU A 153 -10.35 21.45 8.99
N ILE A 154 -10.13 20.68 10.07
CA ILE A 154 -10.46 19.26 10.16
C ILE A 154 -11.75 19.12 10.96
N THR A 155 -12.70 18.32 10.47
CA THR A 155 -13.94 18.05 11.19
C THR A 155 -13.67 17.27 12.48
N PRO A 156 -14.06 17.79 13.66
CA PRO A 156 -13.83 17.11 14.92
C PRO A 156 -14.84 15.98 15.17
N PRO A 157 -14.58 15.12 16.18
CA PRO A 157 -15.58 14.21 16.73
C PRO A 157 -16.86 14.94 17.18
N SER A 158 -17.96 14.18 17.28
CA SER A 158 -19.30 14.72 17.60
C SER A 158 -19.35 15.56 18.89
N GLU A 159 -18.56 15.18 19.90
CA GLU A 159 -18.47 15.84 21.19
C GLU A 159 -17.92 17.26 21.11
N LEU A 160 -17.05 17.52 20.15
CA LEU A 160 -16.38 18.81 19.97
C LEU A 160 -17.02 19.67 18.87
N LYS A 161 -17.97 19.12 18.13
CA LYS A 161 -18.53 19.74 16.93
C LYS A 161 -19.20 21.09 17.20
N THR A 162 -19.95 21.21 18.27
CA THR A 162 -20.68 22.45 18.62
C THR A 162 -19.73 23.62 18.86
N GLU A 163 -18.66 23.37 19.60
CA GLU A 163 -17.65 24.40 19.88
C GLU A 163 -16.81 24.73 18.64
N TYR A 164 -16.50 23.72 17.83
CA TYR A 164 -15.84 23.90 16.54
C TYR A 164 -16.62 24.82 15.61
N ASP A 165 -17.92 24.58 15.42
CA ASP A 165 -18.79 25.35 14.54
C ASP A 165 -18.87 26.83 15.01
N LYS A 166 -18.86 27.06 16.31
CA LYS A 166 -18.83 28.40 16.90
C LYS A 166 -17.53 29.13 16.60
N GLN A 167 -16.40 28.45 16.78
CA GLN A 167 -15.07 29.02 16.51
C GLN A 167 -14.84 29.27 15.02
N MET A 168 -15.29 28.36 14.14
CA MET A 168 -15.20 28.54 12.69
C MET A 168 -16.00 29.74 12.20
N LYS A 169 -17.20 30.01 12.73
CA LYS A 169 -17.97 31.22 12.41
C LYS A 169 -17.21 32.48 12.73
N ASN A 170 -16.51 32.52 13.88
CA ASN A 170 -15.68 33.67 14.26
C ASN A 170 -14.50 33.87 13.31
N VAL A 171 -13.86 32.79 12.87
CA VAL A 171 -12.75 32.84 11.90
C VAL A 171 -13.22 33.37 10.56
N PHE A 172 -14.38 32.92 10.06
CA PHE A 172 -14.97 33.41 8.81
C PHE A 172 -15.32 34.91 8.91
N ALA A 173 -15.98 35.34 9.99
CA ALA A 173 -16.30 36.75 10.20
C ALA A 173 -15.07 37.66 10.27
N GLN A 174 -13.95 37.17 10.83
CA GLN A 174 -12.69 37.91 10.85
C GLN A 174 -12.03 37.97 9.47
N ARG A 175 -12.17 36.97 8.64
CA ARG A 175 -11.65 36.94 7.26
C ARG A 175 -12.40 37.94 6.37
N GLU A 176 -13.73 38.02 6.50
CA GLU A 176 -14.57 38.98 5.75
C GLU A 176 -14.28 40.45 6.13
N ASN A 177 -13.95 40.72 7.38
CA ASN A 177 -13.61 42.08 7.84
C ASN A 177 -12.19 42.53 7.44
N ARG A 178 -11.38 41.70 6.77
CA ARG A 178 -10.03 42.02 6.32
C ARG A 178 -9.93 42.33 4.82
N VAL A 179 -11.02 42.27 4.09
CA VAL A 179 -11.17 42.66 2.68
C VAL A 179 -11.75 44.06 2.61
#